data_1ddda7d299389f281a7e8c3bd91abcbe
#
_entry.id   1ddda7d299389f281a7e8c3bd91abcbe
#
_cell.length_a   1.000
_cell.length_b   1.000
_cell.length_c   1.000
_cell.angle_alpha   90.00
_cell.angle_beta   90.00
_cell.angle_gamma   90.00
#
_symmetry.space_group_name_H-M   'P 1'
#
loop_
_entity.id
_entity.type
_entity.pdbx_description
1 polymer ?
#
loop_
_entity_poly.entity_id
_entity_poly.type
_entity_poly.pdbx_seq_one_letter_code
_entity_poly.pdbx_strand_id
1 'polypeptide(L)'
;MEIEKRVVELTDRLQYIQDIFGGRENANIALMRSRLGEFAARADAPPGEKAQMLRQLEDLFGFLEKKLDAELSPMDRVRIVRHPGRVSLKDILENVYDNYTEIGGQDEYSIDPSMLIARAYITRRKGDKVINQPVMVIGQEKGHGQEFRNGGSVKPWGNAKALQYMKVAETERIPIHTYVFTPGAYPVEDFPGAAQQIARNLYEMGGLRVPVVSVISEGGSGGAEAIGLSDVRLMLSHGYYSVISPEGAAAIEAGIRQGQRVSPDLIEACAKRLNITAADNLRMGYIDKVVDEPDLGARPHHYDFFKDLRQEVVRATDQVFLGVAGFKLFRALVASRRKAEDAEGMFVRWTLDEAAADRLVWKRYCKYRRMAETAFRDSRPSGARIASRAQS
;
A
#
# COMPACT_ATOMS: atom_id res chain seq x y z
N MET A 1 -30.22 5.00 21.42
CA MET A 1 -29.03 4.11 21.38
C MET A 1 -28.54 3.86 19.94
N GLU A 2 -29.35 3.29 19.01
CA GLU A 2 -28.89 3.04 17.63
C GLU A 2 -28.70 4.34 16.82
N ILE A 3 -29.64 5.27 16.88
CA ILE A 3 -29.53 6.59 16.20
C ILE A 3 -28.31 7.37 16.71
N GLU A 4 -28.09 7.41 17.98
CA GLU A 4 -26.96 8.10 18.61
C GLU A 4 -25.61 7.54 18.12
N LYS A 5 -25.49 6.20 18.05
CA LYS A 5 -24.29 5.55 17.54
C LYS A 5 -24.00 5.96 16.09
N ARG A 6 -25.02 5.98 15.23
CA ARG A 6 -24.87 6.38 13.82
C ARG A 6 -24.53 7.87 13.66
N VAL A 7 -25.03 8.73 14.57
CA VAL A 7 -24.64 10.16 14.58
C VAL A 7 -23.18 10.33 14.99
N VAL A 8 -22.72 9.58 16.00
CA VAL A 8 -21.30 9.58 16.38
C VAL A 8 -20.44 9.12 15.19
N GLU A 9 -20.82 8.06 14.49
CA GLU A 9 -20.14 7.59 13.30
C GLU A 9 -20.05 8.65 12.20
N LEU A 10 -21.13 9.38 11.92
CA LEU A 10 -21.10 10.51 10.97
C LEU A 10 -20.21 11.66 11.43
N THR A 11 -20.16 11.90 12.73
CA THR A 11 -19.29 12.93 13.32
C THR A 11 -17.82 12.54 13.14
N ASP A 12 -17.47 11.27 13.41
CA ASP A 12 -16.13 10.73 13.22
C ASP A 12 -15.71 10.74 11.74
N ARG A 13 -16.64 10.43 10.83
CA ARG A 13 -16.42 10.54 9.38
C ARG A 13 -16.15 11.98 8.97
N LEU A 14 -16.91 12.94 9.46
CA LEU A 14 -16.67 14.36 9.18
C LEU A 14 -15.31 14.83 9.72
N GLN A 15 -14.94 14.41 10.94
CA GLN A 15 -13.63 14.73 11.50
C GLN A 15 -12.50 14.16 10.66
N TYR A 16 -12.59 12.89 10.28
CA TYR A 16 -11.64 12.24 9.36
C TYR A 16 -11.46 13.04 8.06
N ILE A 17 -12.57 13.46 7.44
CA ILE A 17 -12.53 14.25 6.20
C ILE A 17 -11.82 15.60 6.42
N GLN A 18 -12.10 16.28 7.53
CA GLN A 18 -11.43 17.55 7.87
C GLN A 18 -9.92 17.37 8.05
N ASP A 19 -9.50 16.28 8.68
CA ASP A 19 -8.10 15.98 8.94
C ASP A 19 -7.34 15.74 7.63
N ILE A 20 -7.89 14.93 6.71
CA ILE A 20 -7.25 14.66 5.41
C ILE A 20 -7.20 15.88 4.48
N PHE A 21 -8.20 16.75 4.55
CA PHE A 21 -8.18 18.03 3.80
C PHE A 21 -7.31 19.12 4.48
N GLY A 22 -6.73 18.83 5.64
CA GLY A 22 -5.77 19.71 6.32
C GLY A 22 -6.33 21.07 6.67
N GLY A 23 -7.61 21.16 7.03
CA GLY A 23 -8.28 22.39 7.41
C GLY A 23 -8.61 23.34 6.24
N ARG A 24 -8.39 22.94 4.99
CA ARG A 24 -8.80 23.74 3.83
C ARG A 24 -10.32 23.90 3.80
N GLU A 25 -10.77 25.10 3.51
CA GLU A 25 -12.20 25.34 3.26
C GLU A 25 -12.65 24.60 2.01
N ASN A 26 -13.76 23.86 2.14
CA ASN A 26 -14.41 23.14 1.05
C ASN A 26 -15.93 23.21 1.23
N ALA A 27 -16.64 23.61 0.19
CA ALA A 27 -18.09 23.77 0.24
C ALA A 27 -18.84 22.46 0.59
N ASN A 28 -18.33 21.31 0.14
CA ASN A 28 -18.92 20.02 0.45
C ASN A 28 -18.75 19.67 1.94
N ILE A 29 -17.58 19.94 2.52
CA ILE A 29 -17.32 19.75 3.96
C ILE A 29 -18.18 20.70 4.81
N ALA A 30 -18.30 21.95 4.39
CA ALA A 30 -19.16 22.93 5.07
C ALA A 30 -20.63 22.49 5.05
N LEU A 31 -21.11 21.94 3.93
CA LEU A 31 -22.46 21.40 3.80
C LEU A 31 -22.70 20.20 4.73
N MET A 32 -21.74 19.25 4.79
CA MET A 32 -21.81 18.09 5.71
C MET A 32 -21.94 18.56 7.16
N ARG A 33 -21.11 19.53 7.56
CA ARG A 33 -21.14 20.12 8.92
C ARG A 33 -22.47 20.78 9.21
N SER A 34 -22.99 21.60 8.29
CA SER A 34 -24.27 22.28 8.44
C SER A 34 -25.42 21.28 8.63
N ARG A 35 -25.50 20.27 7.79
CA ARG A 35 -26.57 19.26 7.83
C ARG A 35 -26.50 18.39 9.08
N LEU A 36 -25.31 18.05 9.55
CA LEU A 36 -25.13 17.32 10.81
C LEU A 36 -25.57 18.20 11.99
N GLY A 37 -25.22 19.49 11.99
CA GLY A 37 -25.68 20.44 12.99
C GLY A 37 -27.20 20.66 12.99
N GLU A 38 -27.84 20.76 11.81
CA GLU A 38 -29.29 20.84 11.68
C GLU A 38 -30.00 19.60 12.23
N PHE A 39 -29.43 18.41 12.01
CA PHE A 39 -29.93 17.16 12.57
C PHE A 39 -29.83 17.17 14.11
N ALA A 40 -28.68 17.57 14.64
CA ALA A 40 -28.45 17.66 16.09
C ALA A 40 -29.41 18.66 16.78
N ALA A 41 -29.73 19.78 16.12
CA ALA A 41 -30.68 20.80 16.64
C ALA A 41 -32.13 20.28 16.72
N ARG A 42 -32.48 19.20 16.03
CA ARG A 42 -33.81 18.58 16.07
C ARG A 42 -33.89 17.39 17.04
N ALA A 43 -33.29 17.55 18.21
CA ALA A 43 -33.22 16.48 19.22
C ALA A 43 -34.62 15.98 19.67
N ASP A 44 -35.66 16.82 19.59
CA ASP A 44 -37.02 16.50 20.05
C ASP A 44 -37.95 15.94 18.96
N ALA A 45 -37.44 15.71 17.72
CA ALA A 45 -38.27 15.17 16.65
C ALA A 45 -38.72 13.72 16.94
N PRO A 46 -39.91 13.31 16.43
CA PRO A 46 -40.41 11.95 16.60
C PRO A 46 -39.41 10.89 16.08
N PRO A 47 -39.34 9.68 16.71
CA PRO A 47 -38.36 8.65 16.34
C PRO A 47 -38.37 8.24 14.86
N GLY A 48 -39.57 8.17 14.24
CA GLY A 48 -39.72 7.85 12.82
C GLY A 48 -39.16 8.93 11.90
N GLU A 49 -39.38 10.22 12.23
CA GLU A 49 -38.83 11.35 11.49
C GLU A 49 -37.31 11.41 11.62
N LYS A 50 -36.78 11.23 12.84
CA LYS A 50 -35.32 11.14 13.07
C LYS A 50 -34.67 10.05 12.24
N ALA A 51 -35.27 8.85 12.20
CA ALA A 51 -34.73 7.75 11.41
C ALA A 51 -34.71 8.03 9.91
N GLN A 52 -35.69 8.75 9.40
CA GLN A 52 -35.73 9.19 8.00
C GLN A 52 -34.69 10.27 7.71
N MET A 53 -34.59 11.28 8.55
CA MET A 53 -33.59 12.34 8.43
C MET A 53 -32.16 11.79 8.50
N LEU A 54 -31.90 10.82 9.38
CA LEU A 54 -30.59 10.18 9.50
C LEU A 54 -30.21 9.43 8.23
N ARG A 55 -31.15 8.69 7.62
CA ARG A 55 -30.91 8.01 6.32
C ARG A 55 -30.56 9.03 5.22
N GLN A 56 -31.31 10.13 5.13
CA GLN A 56 -31.02 11.20 4.16
C GLN A 56 -29.65 11.83 4.39
N LEU A 57 -29.23 11.96 5.65
CA LEU A 57 -27.95 12.50 6.01
C LEU A 57 -26.81 11.54 5.64
N GLU A 58 -26.97 10.23 5.85
CA GLU A 58 -26.02 9.20 5.44
C GLU A 58 -25.85 9.12 3.94
N ASP A 59 -26.96 9.18 3.18
CA ASP A 59 -26.94 9.21 1.72
C ASP A 59 -26.21 10.46 1.20
N LEU A 60 -26.46 11.62 1.85
CA LEU A 60 -25.75 12.85 1.52
C LEU A 60 -24.26 12.74 1.80
N PHE A 61 -23.88 12.16 2.95
CA PHE A 61 -22.48 11.94 3.28
C PHE A 61 -21.79 11.05 2.25
N GLY A 62 -22.38 9.91 1.90
CA GLY A 62 -21.82 9.03 0.88
C GLY A 62 -21.66 9.72 -0.49
N PHE A 63 -22.64 10.53 -0.90
CA PHE A 63 -22.53 11.31 -2.13
C PHE A 63 -21.41 12.36 -2.09
N LEU A 64 -21.30 13.08 -0.99
CA LEU A 64 -20.29 14.12 -0.84
C LEU A 64 -18.89 13.55 -0.66
N GLU A 65 -18.72 12.42 0.04
CA GLU A 65 -17.44 11.71 0.14
C GLU A 65 -16.92 11.31 -1.23
N LYS A 66 -17.77 10.75 -2.09
CA LYS A 66 -17.42 10.43 -3.47
C LYS A 66 -16.96 11.65 -4.29
N LYS A 67 -17.62 12.80 -4.08
CA LYS A 67 -17.16 14.05 -4.71
C LYS A 67 -15.80 14.50 -4.18
N LEU A 68 -15.62 14.46 -2.87
CA LEU A 68 -14.37 14.84 -2.22
C LEU A 68 -13.21 13.92 -2.64
N ASP A 69 -13.48 12.63 -2.84
CA ASP A 69 -12.50 11.67 -3.35
C ASP A 69 -11.96 12.08 -4.72
N ALA A 70 -12.84 12.54 -5.61
CA ALA A 70 -12.45 13.02 -6.93
C ALA A 70 -11.64 14.34 -6.91
N GLU A 71 -11.72 15.10 -5.80
CA GLU A 71 -11.01 16.37 -5.61
C GLU A 71 -9.66 16.21 -4.87
N LEU A 72 -9.28 15.00 -4.47
CA LEU A 72 -8.08 14.75 -3.68
C LEU A 72 -6.80 15.19 -4.41
N SER A 73 -6.06 16.07 -3.78
CA SER A 73 -4.70 16.42 -4.22
C SER A 73 -3.70 15.30 -3.87
N PRO A 74 -2.50 15.29 -4.45
CA PRO A 74 -1.44 14.38 -4.04
C PRO A 74 -1.09 14.45 -2.54
N MET A 75 -1.13 15.67 -1.94
CA MET A 75 -0.88 15.82 -0.50
C MET A 75 -2.02 15.28 0.37
N ASP A 76 -3.28 15.33 -0.10
CA ASP A 76 -4.38 14.71 0.62
C ASP A 76 -4.21 13.20 0.71
N ARG A 77 -3.71 12.56 -0.35
CA ARG A 77 -3.35 11.13 -0.33
C ARG A 77 -2.25 10.84 0.68
N VAL A 78 -1.24 11.71 0.81
CA VAL A 78 -0.23 11.59 1.88
C VAL A 78 -0.87 11.70 3.26
N ARG A 79 -1.84 12.62 3.46
CA ARG A 79 -2.57 12.73 4.73
C ARG A 79 -3.43 11.50 5.02
N ILE A 80 -4.10 10.94 3.99
CA ILE A 80 -4.87 9.68 4.12
C ILE A 80 -3.98 8.56 4.64
N VAL A 81 -2.83 8.29 4.01
CA VAL A 81 -1.96 7.16 4.41
C VAL A 81 -1.29 7.37 5.77
N ARG A 82 -1.21 8.60 6.24
CA ARG A 82 -0.65 8.96 7.55
C ARG A 82 -1.69 9.10 8.65
N HIS A 83 -2.98 9.08 8.29
CA HIS A 83 -4.05 9.23 9.27
C HIS A 83 -4.09 8.03 10.22
N PRO A 84 -4.28 8.23 11.55
CA PRO A 84 -4.35 7.15 12.54
C PRO A 84 -5.44 6.12 12.27
N GLY A 85 -6.54 6.52 11.61
CA GLY A 85 -7.63 5.62 11.19
C GLY A 85 -7.36 4.87 9.88
N ARG A 86 -6.16 4.93 9.32
CA ARG A 86 -5.77 4.18 8.13
C ARG A 86 -5.61 2.70 8.45
N VAL A 87 -5.90 1.84 7.49
CA VAL A 87 -5.62 0.40 7.55
C VAL A 87 -4.15 0.15 7.89
N SER A 88 -3.90 -0.69 8.90
CA SER A 88 -2.59 -1.15 9.33
C SER A 88 -2.25 -2.54 8.79
N LEU A 89 -1.02 -2.98 8.99
CA LEU A 89 -0.63 -4.35 8.64
C LEU A 89 -1.34 -5.39 9.53
N LYS A 90 -1.62 -5.07 10.79
CA LYS A 90 -2.39 -5.96 11.68
C LYS A 90 -3.81 -6.19 11.15
N ASP A 91 -4.49 -5.13 10.71
CA ASP A 91 -5.82 -5.27 10.09
C ASP A 91 -5.78 -6.18 8.85
N ILE A 92 -4.70 -6.06 8.06
CA ILE A 92 -4.51 -6.90 6.88
C ILE A 92 -4.26 -8.36 7.28
N LEU A 93 -3.42 -8.61 8.29
CA LEU A 93 -3.18 -9.98 8.77
C LEU A 93 -4.47 -10.65 9.26
N GLU A 94 -5.31 -9.92 9.99
CA GLU A 94 -6.56 -10.43 10.55
C GLU A 94 -7.65 -10.67 9.49
N ASN A 95 -7.66 -9.91 8.38
CA ASN A 95 -8.77 -9.95 7.42
C ASN A 95 -8.40 -10.57 6.06
N VAL A 96 -7.12 -10.60 5.69
CA VAL A 96 -6.64 -11.13 4.39
C VAL A 96 -6.19 -12.58 4.51
N TYR A 97 -5.63 -12.98 5.66
CA TYR A 97 -5.09 -14.33 5.89
C TYR A 97 -6.02 -15.15 6.78
N ASP A 98 -6.09 -16.47 6.52
CA ASP A 98 -6.99 -17.36 7.28
C ASP A 98 -6.45 -17.71 8.67
N ASN A 99 -5.14 -17.66 8.83
CA ASN A 99 -4.42 -17.83 10.09
C ASN A 99 -3.03 -17.23 9.97
N TYR A 100 -2.50 -16.71 11.06
CA TYR A 100 -1.13 -16.21 11.13
C TYR A 100 -0.54 -16.35 12.53
N THR A 101 0.78 -16.36 12.58
CA THR A 101 1.56 -16.30 13.82
C THR A 101 2.66 -15.25 13.62
N GLU A 102 2.69 -14.24 14.47
CA GLU A 102 3.80 -13.29 14.51
C GLU A 102 5.07 -13.99 14.96
N ILE A 103 6.16 -13.71 14.26
CA ILE A 103 7.48 -14.30 14.50
C ILE A 103 8.53 -13.19 14.46
N GLY A 104 9.73 -13.47 14.90
CA GLY A 104 10.81 -12.49 14.76
C GLY A 104 11.40 -11.98 16.06
N GLY A 105 10.99 -12.55 17.18
CA GLY A 105 11.46 -12.20 18.51
C GLY A 105 10.47 -11.34 19.28
N GLN A 106 10.61 -11.25 20.58
CA GLN A 106 9.66 -10.56 21.46
C GLN A 106 10.34 -9.68 22.52
N ASP A 107 11.62 -9.46 22.43
CA ASP A 107 12.35 -8.58 23.35
C ASP A 107 12.70 -7.23 22.69
N GLU A 108 12.84 -6.19 23.48
CA GLU A 108 13.10 -4.82 23.03
C GLU A 108 14.43 -4.63 22.29
N TYR A 109 15.34 -5.61 22.38
CA TYR A 109 16.65 -5.56 21.73
C TYR A 109 16.68 -6.27 20.38
N SER A 110 15.76 -7.22 20.14
CA SER A 110 15.70 -8.00 18.91
C SER A 110 14.57 -7.56 17.96
N ILE A 111 13.65 -6.74 18.45
CA ILE A 111 12.50 -6.25 17.70
C ILE A 111 12.64 -4.78 17.35
N ASP A 112 12.31 -4.44 16.11
CA ASP A 112 11.88 -3.10 15.76
C ASP A 112 10.35 -3.06 15.76
N PRO A 113 9.71 -2.20 16.56
CA PRO A 113 8.25 -2.13 16.62
C PRO A 113 7.60 -1.75 15.29
N SER A 114 8.38 -1.16 14.37
CA SER A 114 7.92 -0.80 13.03
C SER A 114 8.04 -1.92 12.01
N MET A 115 8.68 -3.06 12.33
CA MET A 115 8.81 -4.20 11.43
C MET A 115 8.06 -5.40 11.99
N LEU A 116 6.97 -5.77 11.36
CA LEU A 116 6.17 -6.94 11.72
C LEU A 116 6.44 -8.07 10.74
N ILE A 117 6.67 -9.25 11.27
CA ILE A 117 6.90 -10.47 10.49
C ILE A 117 5.94 -11.54 10.99
N ALA A 118 5.26 -12.19 10.05
CA ALA A 118 4.32 -13.26 10.38
C ALA A 118 4.44 -14.43 9.39
N ARG A 119 4.30 -15.63 9.90
CA ARG A 119 4.00 -16.80 9.10
C ARG A 119 2.47 -16.91 8.99
N ALA A 120 1.96 -16.76 7.79
CA ALA A 120 0.52 -16.73 7.51
C ALA A 120 0.11 -17.84 6.53
N TYR A 121 -1.19 -18.03 6.38
CA TYR A 121 -1.76 -19.06 5.53
C TYR A 121 -2.89 -18.52 4.67
N ILE A 122 -2.94 -18.99 3.42
CA ILE A 122 -4.05 -18.79 2.49
C ILE A 122 -4.67 -20.15 2.19
N THR A 123 -5.92 -20.33 2.62
CA THR A 123 -6.70 -21.54 2.37
C THR A 123 -7.57 -21.33 1.13
N ARG A 124 -7.48 -22.26 0.17
CA ARG A 124 -8.35 -22.26 -1.01
C ARG A 124 -9.14 -23.56 -1.09
N ARG A 125 -10.37 -23.45 -1.55
CA ARG A 125 -11.29 -24.59 -1.72
C ARG A 125 -11.73 -24.70 -3.18
N LYS A 126 -11.77 -25.94 -3.69
CA LYS A 126 -12.34 -26.27 -5.00
C LYS A 126 -13.03 -27.62 -4.94
N GLY A 127 -14.35 -27.62 -4.85
CA GLY A 127 -15.12 -28.81 -4.49
C GLY A 127 -14.64 -29.35 -3.15
N ASP A 128 -14.35 -30.64 -3.06
CA ASP A 128 -13.90 -31.30 -1.84
C ASP A 128 -12.39 -31.09 -1.54
N LYS A 129 -11.67 -30.45 -2.43
CA LYS A 129 -10.23 -30.22 -2.26
C LYS A 129 -9.98 -28.91 -1.52
N VAL A 130 -9.23 -29.00 -0.43
CA VAL A 130 -8.75 -27.86 0.36
C VAL A 130 -7.24 -27.82 0.27
N ILE A 131 -6.68 -26.67 -0.06
CA ILE A 131 -5.23 -26.42 -0.01
C ILE A 131 -5.00 -25.26 0.94
N ASN A 132 -4.18 -25.49 1.95
CA ASN A 132 -3.68 -24.49 2.86
C ASN A 132 -2.22 -24.18 2.49
N GLN A 133 -1.95 -22.95 2.05
CA GLN A 133 -0.65 -22.54 1.52
C GLN A 133 0.03 -21.55 2.47
N PRO A 134 1.23 -21.90 2.97
CA PRO A 134 2.00 -21.02 3.83
C PRO A 134 2.57 -19.85 3.01
N VAL A 135 2.70 -18.71 3.70
CA VAL A 135 3.24 -17.46 3.18
C VAL A 135 4.05 -16.77 4.29
N MET A 136 5.18 -16.18 3.93
CA MET A 136 5.89 -15.26 4.81
C MET A 136 5.37 -13.84 4.57
N VAL A 137 4.77 -13.23 5.59
CA VAL A 137 4.34 -11.83 5.57
C VAL A 137 5.37 -10.97 6.28
N ILE A 138 5.84 -9.94 5.62
CA ILE A 138 6.86 -9.00 6.14
C ILE A 138 6.37 -7.60 5.83
N GLY A 139 6.24 -6.74 6.83
CA GLY A 139 5.78 -5.40 6.52
C GLY A 139 6.07 -4.38 7.60
N GLN A 140 5.97 -3.14 7.19
CA GLN A 140 6.10 -2.00 8.07
C GLN A 140 4.76 -1.75 8.76
N GLU A 141 4.80 -1.49 10.06
CA GLU A 141 3.63 -1.27 10.89
C GLU A 141 3.72 0.10 11.56
N LYS A 142 2.66 0.86 11.46
CA LYS A 142 2.56 2.20 12.06
C LYS A 142 1.87 2.21 13.42
N GLY A 143 1.09 1.17 13.69
CA GLY A 143 0.19 1.08 14.84
C GLY A 143 -1.10 1.88 14.67
N HIS A 144 -1.98 1.73 15.64
CA HIS A 144 -3.25 2.45 15.71
C HIS A 144 -3.26 3.48 16.84
N GLY A 145 -3.85 4.64 16.58
CA GLY A 145 -4.08 5.66 17.60
C GLY A 145 -2.78 6.14 18.26
N GLN A 146 -2.62 5.85 19.54
CA GLN A 146 -1.45 6.25 20.34
C GLN A 146 -0.30 5.22 20.33
N GLU A 147 -0.47 4.09 19.66
CA GLU A 147 0.58 3.07 19.57
C GLU A 147 1.78 3.63 18.77
N PHE A 148 2.90 3.81 19.47
CA PHE A 148 4.10 4.33 18.83
C PHE A 148 4.91 3.21 18.18
N ARG A 149 5.08 3.29 16.85
CA ARG A 149 5.88 2.37 16.04
C ARG A 149 6.80 3.13 15.09
N ASN A 150 7.53 4.11 15.59
CA ASN A 150 8.42 4.98 14.81
C ASN A 150 7.74 5.58 13.55
N GLY A 151 6.41 5.69 13.54
CA GLY A 151 5.64 6.11 12.37
C GLY A 151 5.83 5.23 11.12
N GLY A 152 6.24 3.98 11.29
CA GLY A 152 6.56 3.06 10.19
C GLY A 152 8.00 3.19 9.66
N SER A 153 8.85 4.04 10.25
CA SER A 153 10.27 4.15 9.90
C SER A 153 11.08 3.07 10.60
N VAL A 154 11.60 2.13 9.83
CA VAL A 154 12.27 0.92 10.34
C VAL A 154 13.74 1.18 10.59
N LYS A 155 14.23 0.76 11.76
CA LYS A 155 15.63 0.82 12.15
C LYS A 155 16.46 -0.22 11.38
N PRO A 156 17.81 -0.07 11.36
CA PRO A 156 18.66 -1.01 10.62
C PRO A 156 18.46 -2.47 11.00
N TRP A 157 18.29 -2.78 12.29
CA TRP A 157 18.08 -4.17 12.74
C TRP A 157 16.68 -4.72 12.38
N GLY A 158 15.65 -3.89 12.29
CA GLY A 158 14.34 -4.30 11.77
C GLY A 158 14.43 -4.72 10.30
N ASN A 159 15.13 -3.95 9.48
CA ASN A 159 15.39 -4.32 8.08
C ASN A 159 16.29 -5.55 7.96
N ALA A 160 17.29 -5.72 8.85
CA ALA A 160 18.12 -6.92 8.89
C ALA A 160 17.29 -8.17 9.25
N LYS A 161 16.36 -8.04 10.21
CA LYS A 161 15.43 -9.09 10.60
C LYS A 161 14.49 -9.45 9.44
N ALA A 162 13.96 -8.45 8.73
CA ALA A 162 13.15 -8.70 7.53
C ALA A 162 13.91 -9.56 6.51
N LEU A 163 15.17 -9.21 6.22
CA LEU A 163 16.01 -9.99 5.31
C LEU A 163 16.23 -11.41 5.81
N GLN A 164 16.50 -11.59 7.11
CA GLN A 164 16.65 -12.91 7.71
C GLN A 164 15.43 -13.80 7.43
N TYR A 165 14.22 -13.26 7.63
CA TYR A 165 13.00 -14.03 7.38
C TYR A 165 12.65 -14.19 5.90
N MET A 166 13.11 -13.30 5.04
CA MET A 166 13.09 -13.56 3.59
C MET A 166 13.93 -14.78 3.22
N LYS A 167 15.11 -14.95 3.85
CA LYS A 167 15.96 -16.13 3.65
C LYS A 167 15.37 -17.39 4.26
N VAL A 168 14.65 -17.28 5.39
CA VAL A 168 13.86 -18.40 5.94
C VAL A 168 12.78 -18.83 4.97
N ALA A 169 12.02 -17.90 4.39
CA ALA A 169 10.99 -18.18 3.39
C ALA A 169 11.58 -18.85 2.13
N GLU A 170 12.77 -18.41 1.70
CA GLU A 170 13.52 -19.04 0.60
C GLU A 170 13.87 -20.49 0.92
N THR A 171 14.37 -20.77 2.13
CA THR A 171 14.71 -22.12 2.59
C THR A 171 13.47 -23.02 2.68
N GLU A 172 12.35 -22.49 3.15
CA GLU A 172 11.07 -23.18 3.23
C GLU A 172 10.36 -23.28 1.86
N ARG A 173 10.85 -22.58 0.84
CA ARG A 173 10.26 -22.49 -0.51
C ARG A 173 8.83 -21.98 -0.53
N ILE A 174 8.53 -21.02 0.35
CA ILE A 174 7.22 -20.35 0.44
C ILE A 174 7.30 -18.92 -0.13
N PRO A 175 6.20 -18.38 -0.72
CA PRO A 175 6.18 -17.02 -1.22
C PRO A 175 6.26 -16.00 -0.08
N ILE A 176 6.68 -14.79 -0.43
CA ILE A 176 6.78 -13.66 0.47
C ILE A 176 5.77 -12.59 0.03
N HIS A 177 4.95 -12.13 0.95
CA HIS A 177 4.12 -10.93 0.77
C HIS A 177 4.70 -9.81 1.61
N THR A 178 5.07 -8.69 0.96
CA THR A 178 5.58 -7.52 1.68
C THR A 178 4.56 -6.40 1.68
N TYR A 179 4.47 -5.67 2.80
CA TYR A 179 3.58 -4.53 2.98
C TYR A 179 4.39 -3.28 3.31
N VAL A 180 4.39 -2.33 2.38
CA VAL A 180 5.20 -1.12 2.45
C VAL A 180 4.36 0.02 3.01
N PHE A 181 4.55 0.32 4.31
CA PHE A 181 3.80 1.32 5.07
C PHE A 181 4.77 2.24 5.82
N THR A 182 5.68 2.90 5.08
CA THR A 182 6.72 3.73 5.66
C THR A 182 6.82 5.11 5.01
N PRO A 183 6.99 6.18 5.79
CA PRO A 183 7.31 7.50 5.26
C PRO A 183 8.74 7.61 4.73
N GLY A 184 9.62 6.68 5.12
CA GLY A 184 11.03 6.65 4.73
C GLY A 184 11.92 5.84 5.65
N ALA A 185 13.22 5.87 5.39
CA ALA A 185 14.22 5.25 6.24
C ALA A 185 14.29 5.96 7.60
N TYR A 186 14.67 5.20 8.64
CA TYR A 186 14.94 5.79 9.94
C TYR A 186 16.10 6.80 9.84
N PRO A 187 16.04 7.94 10.55
CA PRO A 187 17.09 8.96 10.49
C PRO A 187 18.49 8.41 10.81
N VAL A 188 19.46 8.75 9.95
CA VAL A 188 20.83 8.21 10.03
C VAL A 188 21.58 8.74 11.25
N GLU A 189 21.23 9.95 11.69
CA GLU A 189 21.86 10.59 12.86
C GLU A 189 21.66 9.78 14.13
N ASP A 190 20.52 9.09 14.26
CA ASP A 190 20.22 8.30 15.44
C ASP A 190 20.86 6.91 15.40
N PHE A 191 20.88 6.28 14.21
CA PHE A 191 21.40 4.93 14.03
C PHE A 191 22.18 4.79 12.71
N PRO A 192 23.52 4.81 12.76
CA PRO A 192 24.35 4.58 11.58
C PRO A 192 24.14 3.15 11.06
N GLY A 193 24.18 3.00 9.74
CA GLY A 193 24.01 1.70 9.08
C GLY A 193 22.65 1.49 8.39
N ALA A 194 21.71 2.43 8.50
CA ALA A 194 20.40 2.32 7.84
C ALA A 194 20.52 2.17 6.31
N ALA A 195 21.32 3.01 5.66
CA ALA A 195 21.52 2.95 4.21
C ALA A 195 22.22 1.67 3.76
N GLN A 196 23.21 1.21 4.51
CA GLN A 196 23.95 -0.04 4.24
C GLN A 196 23.03 -1.26 4.35
N GLN A 197 22.17 -1.29 5.37
CA GLN A 197 21.21 -2.40 5.51
C GLN A 197 20.17 -2.39 4.39
N ILE A 198 19.65 -1.23 3.98
CA ILE A 198 18.74 -1.10 2.84
C ILE A 198 19.42 -1.61 1.56
N ALA A 199 20.66 -1.19 1.30
CA ALA A 199 21.42 -1.64 0.14
C ALA A 199 21.62 -3.16 0.13
N ARG A 200 21.94 -3.74 1.31
CA ARG A 200 22.05 -5.18 1.49
C ARG A 200 20.73 -5.89 1.19
N ASN A 201 19.62 -5.39 1.73
CA ASN A 201 18.30 -5.97 1.46
C ASN A 201 17.99 -5.96 -0.02
N LEU A 202 18.20 -4.85 -0.72
CA LEU A 202 17.98 -4.74 -2.17
C LEU A 202 18.81 -5.76 -2.96
N TYR A 203 20.10 -5.89 -2.62
CA TYR A 203 20.98 -6.85 -3.27
C TYR A 203 20.50 -8.30 -3.08
N GLU A 204 20.19 -8.68 -1.86
CA GLU A 204 19.76 -10.04 -1.51
C GLU A 204 18.37 -10.36 -2.06
N MET A 205 17.43 -9.39 -2.01
CA MET A 205 16.08 -9.56 -2.57
C MET A 205 16.13 -9.80 -4.07
N GLY A 206 17.08 -9.19 -4.77
CA GLY A 206 17.29 -9.43 -6.21
C GLY A 206 17.51 -10.91 -6.54
N GLY A 207 18.18 -11.64 -5.64
CA GLY A 207 18.53 -13.05 -5.79
C GLY A 207 17.56 -14.06 -5.19
N LEU A 208 16.50 -13.64 -4.49
CA LEU A 208 15.56 -14.56 -3.82
C LEU A 208 14.89 -15.52 -4.81
N ARG A 209 14.93 -16.81 -4.49
CA ARG A 209 14.44 -17.92 -5.33
C ARG A 209 12.96 -18.27 -5.07
N VAL A 210 12.24 -17.41 -4.36
CA VAL A 210 10.81 -17.52 -4.08
C VAL A 210 10.09 -16.26 -4.58
N PRO A 211 8.80 -16.36 -4.95
CA PRO A 211 8.01 -15.20 -5.35
C PRO A 211 7.90 -14.17 -4.24
N VAL A 212 8.01 -12.90 -4.61
CA VAL A 212 7.78 -11.74 -3.74
C VAL A 212 6.69 -10.89 -4.36
N VAL A 213 5.61 -10.63 -3.60
CA VAL A 213 4.53 -9.72 -3.97
C VAL A 213 4.48 -8.59 -2.94
N SER A 214 4.56 -7.36 -3.40
CA SER A 214 4.50 -6.17 -2.54
C SER A 214 3.17 -5.45 -2.67
N VAL A 215 2.64 -4.95 -1.55
CA VAL A 215 1.51 -4.02 -1.47
C VAL A 215 2.02 -2.72 -0.88
N ILE A 216 1.86 -1.62 -1.61
CA ILE A 216 2.35 -0.30 -1.21
C ILE A 216 1.17 0.59 -0.85
N SER A 217 1.12 1.09 0.38
CA SER A 217 0.21 2.14 0.85
C SER A 217 0.96 3.46 1.04
N GLU A 218 2.05 3.44 1.81
CA GLU A 218 2.97 4.55 1.96
C GLU A 218 4.39 4.07 1.65
N GLY A 219 4.96 4.56 0.55
CA GLY A 219 6.27 4.16 0.09
C GLY A 219 7.22 5.35 0.00
N GLY A 220 7.85 5.71 1.11
CA GLY A 220 8.82 6.81 1.17
C GLY A 220 10.26 6.32 1.04
N SER A 221 10.99 6.88 0.08
CA SER A 221 12.45 6.79 -0.02
C SER A 221 13.02 5.36 0.02
N GLY A 222 14.27 5.21 0.44
CA GLY A 222 14.95 3.91 0.60
C GLY A 222 14.29 2.97 1.62
N GLY A 223 13.55 3.52 2.61
CA GLY A 223 12.82 2.72 3.58
C GLY A 223 11.79 1.80 2.93
N ALA A 224 11.11 2.28 1.89
CA ALA A 224 10.17 1.48 1.10
C ALA A 224 10.89 0.36 0.33
N GLU A 225 12.06 0.66 -0.25
CA GLU A 225 12.83 -0.28 -1.04
C GLU A 225 13.48 -1.39 -0.20
N ALA A 226 13.67 -1.17 1.10
CA ALA A 226 14.23 -2.19 2.00
C ALA A 226 13.47 -3.53 1.96
N ILE A 227 12.16 -3.49 1.61
CA ILE A 227 11.30 -4.67 1.45
C ILE A 227 10.47 -4.64 0.16
N GLY A 228 10.66 -3.62 -0.69
CA GLY A 228 9.79 -3.33 -1.85
C GLY A 228 10.22 -3.95 -3.18
N LEU A 229 11.42 -4.55 -3.28
CA LEU A 229 11.90 -5.17 -4.51
C LEU A 229 11.20 -6.50 -4.74
N SER A 230 10.19 -6.54 -5.60
CA SER A 230 9.29 -7.69 -5.74
C SER A 230 8.97 -8.06 -7.20
N ASP A 231 8.47 -9.27 -7.42
CA ASP A 231 8.06 -9.73 -8.75
C ASP A 231 6.79 -9.02 -9.23
N VAL A 232 5.86 -8.73 -8.30
CA VAL A 232 4.67 -7.93 -8.56
C VAL A 232 4.53 -6.86 -7.48
N ARG A 233 4.36 -5.62 -7.92
CA ARG A 233 4.09 -4.45 -7.07
C ARG A 233 2.65 -4.01 -7.23
N LEU A 234 1.86 -4.22 -6.19
CA LEU A 234 0.51 -3.66 -6.05
C LEU A 234 0.61 -2.36 -5.27
N MET A 235 -0.24 -1.39 -5.56
CA MET A 235 -0.32 -0.15 -4.80
C MET A 235 -1.76 0.20 -4.55
N LEU A 236 -2.09 0.58 -3.31
CA LEU A 236 -3.43 1.02 -2.94
C LEU A 236 -3.75 2.35 -3.63
N SER A 237 -5.00 2.55 -4.07
CA SER A 237 -5.40 3.69 -4.90
C SER A 237 -5.18 5.04 -4.23
N HIS A 238 -5.28 5.11 -2.90
CA HIS A 238 -5.00 6.31 -2.11
C HIS A 238 -3.56 6.36 -1.57
N GLY A 239 -2.74 5.37 -1.92
CA GLY A 239 -1.34 5.35 -1.53
C GLY A 239 -0.48 6.42 -2.21
N TYR A 240 0.74 6.61 -1.70
CA TYR A 240 1.79 7.30 -2.43
C TYR A 240 3.09 6.50 -2.43
N TYR A 241 3.90 6.71 -3.48
CA TYR A 241 5.23 6.12 -3.59
C TYR A 241 6.18 7.12 -4.25
N SER A 242 7.30 7.41 -3.59
CA SER A 242 8.25 8.44 -4.03
C SER A 242 9.65 8.19 -3.47
N VAL A 243 10.65 8.71 -4.19
CA VAL A 243 12.07 8.70 -3.75
C VAL A 243 12.32 9.55 -2.51
N ILE A 244 11.44 10.53 -2.24
CA ILE A 244 11.53 11.45 -1.10
C ILE A 244 10.11 11.88 -0.71
N SER A 245 9.90 12.21 0.56
CA SER A 245 8.63 12.82 0.97
C SER A 245 8.45 14.22 0.37
N PRO A 246 7.21 14.66 0.08
CA PRO A 246 6.96 16.02 -0.42
C PRO A 246 7.56 17.11 0.46
N GLU A 247 7.49 16.93 1.78
CA GLU A 247 8.08 17.84 2.76
C GLU A 247 9.61 17.88 2.66
N GLY A 248 10.24 16.71 2.49
CA GLY A 248 11.70 16.60 2.30
C GLY A 248 12.15 17.28 1.01
N ALA A 249 11.43 17.07 -0.09
CA ALA A 249 11.70 17.73 -1.36
C ALA A 249 11.57 19.24 -1.26
N ALA A 250 10.51 19.73 -0.61
CA ALA A 250 10.27 21.14 -0.41
C ALA A 250 11.32 21.80 0.52
N ALA A 251 11.79 21.07 1.54
CA ALA A 251 12.86 21.55 2.40
C ALA A 251 14.19 21.70 1.64
N ILE A 252 14.53 20.76 0.77
CA ILE A 252 15.72 20.85 -0.07
C ILE A 252 15.60 22.02 -1.06
N GLU A 253 14.45 22.15 -1.74
CA GLU A 253 14.21 23.22 -2.71
C GLU A 253 14.27 24.62 -2.09
N ALA A 254 13.70 24.78 -0.90
CA ALA A 254 13.72 26.03 -0.15
C ALA A 254 15.09 26.35 0.48
N GLY A 255 16.06 25.41 0.48
CA GLY A 255 17.33 25.56 1.14
C GLY A 255 17.22 25.77 2.66
N ILE A 256 16.20 25.18 3.28
CA ILE A 256 15.86 25.42 4.67
C ILE A 256 16.89 24.78 5.59
N ARG A 257 17.32 25.52 6.61
CA ARG A 257 18.14 25.02 7.73
C ARG A 257 17.26 24.46 8.84
N GLN A 258 17.86 23.62 9.66
CA GLN A 258 17.18 23.02 10.83
C GLN A 258 16.40 24.06 11.65
N GLY A 259 15.13 23.79 11.93
CA GLY A 259 14.24 24.67 12.69
C GLY A 259 13.36 25.63 11.89
N GLN A 260 13.55 25.74 10.59
CA GLN A 260 12.66 26.54 9.73
C GLN A 260 11.52 25.68 9.16
N ARG A 261 10.36 26.30 8.94
CA ARG A 261 9.18 25.63 8.36
C ARG A 261 9.07 25.91 6.87
N VAL A 262 8.77 24.88 6.10
CA VAL A 262 8.43 24.98 4.67
C VAL A 262 7.00 25.51 4.52
N SER A 263 6.74 26.31 3.49
CA SER A 263 5.38 26.74 3.18
C SER A 263 4.52 25.54 2.69
N PRO A 264 3.25 25.46 3.10
CA PRO A 264 2.32 24.43 2.63
C PRO A 264 2.19 24.41 1.10
N ASP A 265 2.20 25.57 0.44
CA ASP A 265 2.09 25.68 -1.03
C ASP A 265 3.28 25.05 -1.74
N LEU A 266 4.50 25.20 -1.21
CA LEU A 266 5.69 24.57 -1.77
C LEU A 266 5.64 23.04 -1.60
N ILE A 267 5.17 22.55 -0.45
CA ILE A 267 4.98 21.11 -0.22
C ILE A 267 3.99 20.54 -1.24
N GLU A 268 2.84 21.20 -1.43
CA GLU A 268 1.82 20.80 -2.41
C GLU A 268 2.39 20.80 -3.85
N ALA A 269 3.16 21.84 -4.21
CA ALA A 269 3.82 21.93 -5.50
C ALA A 269 4.85 20.80 -5.71
N CYS A 270 5.62 20.47 -4.68
CA CYS A 270 6.56 19.34 -4.71
C CYS A 270 5.83 18.01 -4.86
N ALA A 271 4.74 17.79 -4.13
CA ALA A 271 3.94 16.57 -4.23
C ALA A 271 3.42 16.33 -5.66
N LYS A 272 2.95 17.39 -6.32
CA LYS A 272 2.52 17.33 -7.73
C LYS A 272 3.68 17.01 -8.69
N ARG A 273 4.83 17.67 -8.53
CA ARG A 273 5.99 17.46 -9.41
C ARG A 273 6.64 16.09 -9.25
N LEU A 274 6.58 15.51 -8.07
CA LEU A 274 7.12 14.17 -7.77
C LEU A 274 6.29 13.03 -8.37
N ASN A 275 5.06 13.29 -8.86
CA ASN A 275 4.18 12.26 -9.44
C ASN A 275 3.99 11.06 -8.50
N ILE A 276 3.56 11.33 -7.28
CA ILE A 276 3.57 10.35 -6.17
C ILE A 276 2.36 9.42 -6.12
N THR A 277 1.30 9.70 -6.90
CA THR A 277 0.04 8.96 -6.82
C THR A 277 0.13 7.55 -7.41
N ALA A 278 -0.82 6.68 -7.07
CA ALA A 278 -0.90 5.34 -7.63
C ALA A 278 -1.05 5.37 -9.16
N ALA A 279 -1.85 6.30 -9.68
CA ALA A 279 -2.02 6.48 -11.13
C ALA A 279 -0.72 6.90 -11.81
N ASP A 280 0.05 7.82 -11.21
CA ASP A 280 1.33 8.23 -11.73
C ASP A 280 2.35 7.09 -11.74
N ASN A 281 2.45 6.35 -10.64
CA ASN A 281 3.37 5.23 -10.51
C ASN A 281 3.04 4.09 -11.48
N LEU A 282 1.73 3.83 -11.72
CA LEU A 282 1.29 2.87 -12.74
C LEU A 282 1.68 3.34 -14.15
N ARG A 283 1.42 4.61 -14.48
CA ARG A 283 1.75 5.22 -15.76
C ARG A 283 3.26 5.17 -16.04
N MET A 284 4.08 5.43 -15.02
CA MET A 284 5.54 5.39 -15.12
C MET A 284 6.12 3.96 -15.10
N GLY A 285 5.31 2.95 -14.78
CA GLY A 285 5.74 1.55 -14.73
C GLY A 285 6.51 1.17 -13.46
N TYR A 286 6.40 1.95 -12.39
CA TYR A 286 7.00 1.62 -11.10
C TYR A 286 6.17 0.61 -10.29
N ILE A 287 4.88 0.49 -10.58
CA ILE A 287 4.00 -0.55 -10.04
C ILE A 287 3.32 -1.31 -11.18
N ASP A 288 2.86 -2.51 -10.90
CA ASP A 288 2.21 -3.38 -11.88
C ASP A 288 0.69 -3.22 -11.88
N LYS A 289 0.10 -2.85 -10.75
CA LYS A 289 -1.36 -2.70 -10.60
C LYS A 289 -1.74 -1.78 -9.44
N VAL A 290 -2.83 -1.06 -9.62
CA VAL A 290 -3.52 -0.35 -8.54
C VAL A 290 -4.60 -1.27 -7.96
N VAL A 291 -4.71 -1.31 -6.64
CA VAL A 291 -5.81 -1.95 -5.89
C VAL A 291 -6.75 -0.85 -5.43
N ASP A 292 -7.98 -0.92 -5.89
CA ASP A 292 -8.99 0.08 -5.58
C ASP A 292 -9.38 0.03 -4.10
N GLU A 293 -9.64 1.18 -3.54
CA GLU A 293 -10.06 1.38 -2.16
C GLU A 293 -11.43 2.08 -2.13
N PRO A 294 -12.18 1.98 -1.03
CA PRO A 294 -13.35 2.83 -0.80
C PRO A 294 -12.99 4.32 -0.86
N ASP A 295 -13.99 5.15 -1.15
CA ASP A 295 -13.84 6.61 -1.20
C ASP A 295 -13.11 7.12 0.05
N LEU A 296 -12.17 8.05 -0.17
CA LEU A 296 -11.29 8.65 0.85
C LEU A 296 -10.37 7.65 1.57
N GLY A 297 -10.15 6.45 0.99
CA GLY A 297 -9.21 5.45 1.48
C GLY A 297 -9.79 4.41 2.43
N ALA A 298 -9.19 3.24 2.44
CA ALA A 298 -9.62 2.11 3.27
C ALA A 298 -9.35 2.35 4.76
N ARG A 299 -10.32 1.94 5.59
CA ARG A 299 -10.30 1.97 7.06
C ARG A 299 -10.57 0.57 7.62
N PRO A 300 -10.25 0.27 8.90
CA PRO A 300 -10.35 -1.07 9.47
C PRO A 300 -11.72 -1.74 9.36
N HIS A 301 -12.80 -0.97 9.28
CA HIS A 301 -14.18 -1.48 9.15
C HIS A 301 -14.63 -1.74 7.69
N HIS A 302 -13.80 -1.50 6.69
CA HIS A 302 -14.11 -1.75 5.29
C HIS A 302 -13.80 -3.21 4.90
N TYR A 303 -14.57 -4.16 5.41
CA TYR A 303 -14.34 -5.60 5.25
C TYR A 303 -14.34 -6.07 3.78
N ASP A 304 -15.11 -5.44 2.90
CA ASP A 304 -15.12 -5.80 1.48
C ASP A 304 -13.80 -5.44 0.81
N PHE A 305 -13.18 -4.33 1.19
CA PHE A 305 -11.83 -3.99 0.73
C PHE A 305 -10.81 -5.10 1.05
N PHE A 306 -10.86 -5.69 2.24
CA PHE A 306 -9.92 -6.76 2.59
C PHE A 306 -10.15 -8.04 1.77
N LYS A 307 -11.40 -8.34 1.38
CA LYS A 307 -11.70 -9.44 0.46
C LYS A 307 -11.10 -9.18 -0.92
N ASP A 308 -11.26 -7.96 -1.43
CA ASP A 308 -10.70 -7.56 -2.72
C ASP A 308 -9.16 -7.57 -2.67
N LEU A 309 -8.56 -7.04 -1.61
CA LEU A 309 -7.11 -7.08 -1.41
C LEU A 309 -6.60 -8.52 -1.35
N ARG A 310 -7.29 -9.43 -0.64
CA ARG A 310 -6.97 -10.86 -0.62
C ARG A 310 -6.95 -11.45 -2.02
N GLN A 311 -7.98 -11.20 -2.81
CA GLN A 311 -8.07 -11.71 -4.18
C GLN A 311 -6.93 -11.19 -5.04
N GLU A 312 -6.58 -9.90 -4.92
CA GLU A 312 -5.50 -9.30 -5.70
C GLU A 312 -4.12 -9.85 -5.32
N VAL A 313 -3.84 -10.01 -4.03
CA VAL A 313 -2.58 -10.59 -3.55
C VAL A 313 -2.44 -12.06 -3.97
N VAL A 314 -3.51 -12.84 -3.84
CA VAL A 314 -3.54 -14.24 -4.30
C VAL A 314 -3.34 -14.33 -5.80
N ARG A 315 -4.04 -13.49 -6.58
CA ARG A 315 -3.91 -13.43 -8.04
C ARG A 315 -2.51 -13.05 -8.48
N ALA A 316 -1.90 -12.04 -7.83
CA ALA A 316 -0.53 -11.63 -8.11
C ALA A 316 0.46 -12.77 -7.86
N THR A 317 0.30 -13.47 -6.73
CA THR A 317 1.14 -14.63 -6.38
C THR A 317 1.00 -15.75 -7.43
N ASP A 318 -0.23 -16.10 -7.78
CA ASP A 318 -0.50 -17.11 -8.82
C ASP A 318 0.11 -16.74 -10.18
N GLN A 319 0.02 -15.46 -10.56
CA GLN A 319 0.62 -14.96 -11.80
C GLN A 319 2.14 -15.16 -11.82
N VAL A 320 2.83 -14.92 -10.69
CA VAL A 320 4.28 -15.14 -10.60
C VAL A 320 4.59 -16.64 -10.78
N PHE A 321 3.91 -17.53 -10.05
CA PHE A 321 4.13 -18.97 -10.16
C PHE A 321 3.86 -19.49 -11.58
N LEU A 322 2.73 -19.11 -12.16
CA LEU A 322 2.38 -19.51 -13.52
C LEU A 322 3.33 -18.93 -14.57
N GLY A 323 3.80 -17.71 -14.33
CA GLY A 323 4.73 -17.02 -15.24
C GLY A 323 6.09 -17.69 -15.36
N VAL A 324 6.54 -18.45 -14.37
CA VAL A 324 7.85 -19.10 -14.34
C VAL A 324 7.80 -20.63 -14.47
N ALA A 325 6.65 -21.23 -14.33
CA ALA A 325 6.45 -22.68 -14.33
C ALA A 325 6.74 -23.39 -15.69
N GLY A 326 7.36 -22.73 -16.66
CA GLY A 326 7.72 -23.35 -17.94
C GLY A 326 6.53 -23.79 -18.82
N PHE A 327 5.32 -23.57 -18.35
CA PHE A 327 4.12 -23.87 -19.12
C PHE A 327 3.81 -22.76 -20.12
N LYS A 328 3.65 -23.21 -21.35
CA LYS A 328 3.35 -22.45 -22.55
C LYS A 328 2.44 -21.24 -22.26
N LEU A 329 2.73 -20.16 -22.93
CA LEU A 329 1.99 -18.88 -23.04
C LEU A 329 0.46 -18.98 -22.88
N PHE A 330 -0.13 -20.11 -23.25
CA PHE A 330 -1.57 -20.35 -23.19
C PHE A 330 -2.12 -20.36 -21.73
N ARG A 331 -1.44 -21.00 -20.77
CA ARG A 331 -1.94 -21.02 -19.37
C ARG A 331 -1.78 -19.69 -18.66
N ALA A 332 -0.69 -18.98 -18.94
CA ALA A 332 -0.52 -17.62 -18.43
C ALA A 332 -1.57 -16.65 -19.01
N LEU A 333 -1.90 -16.80 -20.30
CA LEU A 333 -2.94 -16.01 -20.97
C LEU A 333 -4.34 -16.32 -20.42
N VAL A 334 -4.66 -17.57 -20.13
CA VAL A 334 -5.93 -17.96 -19.50
C VAL A 334 -6.02 -17.44 -18.08
N ALA A 335 -4.93 -17.49 -17.30
CA ALA A 335 -4.90 -16.96 -15.94
C ALA A 335 -5.06 -15.43 -15.90
N SER A 336 -4.46 -14.70 -16.87
CA SER A 336 -4.57 -13.24 -16.94
C SER A 336 -5.95 -12.74 -17.37
N ARG A 337 -6.73 -13.57 -18.07
CA ARG A 337 -8.07 -13.23 -18.55
C ARG A 337 -9.20 -13.57 -17.57
N ARG A 338 -8.92 -14.32 -16.50
CA ARG A 338 -9.93 -14.62 -15.49
C ARG A 338 -10.18 -13.38 -14.63
N LYS A 339 -11.45 -13.13 -14.34
CA LYS A 339 -11.85 -12.06 -13.41
C LYS A 339 -11.28 -12.36 -12.02
N ALA A 340 -11.08 -11.33 -11.22
CA ALA A 340 -10.58 -11.45 -9.85
C ALA A 340 -11.42 -12.42 -9.01
N GLU A 341 -12.73 -12.43 -9.20
CA GLU A 341 -13.69 -13.33 -8.56
C GLU A 341 -13.40 -14.83 -8.76
N ASP A 342 -12.75 -15.18 -9.89
CA ASP A 342 -12.36 -16.55 -10.18
C ASP A 342 -11.00 -16.95 -9.60
N ALA A 343 -10.24 -16.03 -9.04
CA ALA A 343 -8.86 -16.28 -8.58
C ALA A 343 -8.80 -17.30 -7.45
N GLU A 344 -9.75 -17.28 -6.52
CA GLU A 344 -9.82 -18.27 -5.44
C GLU A 344 -10.18 -19.69 -5.93
N GLY A 345 -10.87 -19.79 -7.05
CA GLY A 345 -11.22 -21.08 -7.69
C GLY A 345 -10.07 -21.75 -8.44
N MET A 346 -8.94 -21.07 -8.63
CA MET A 346 -7.78 -21.66 -9.29
C MET A 346 -6.89 -22.42 -8.30
N PHE A 347 -6.60 -23.68 -8.64
CA PHE A 347 -5.66 -24.52 -7.88
C PHE A 347 -4.23 -24.31 -8.40
N VAL A 348 -3.60 -23.20 -8.06
CA VAL A 348 -2.16 -23.01 -8.28
C VAL A 348 -1.43 -23.41 -7.00
N ARG A 349 -0.59 -24.44 -7.07
CA ARG A 349 0.31 -24.75 -5.96
C ARG A 349 1.48 -23.76 -5.96
N TRP A 350 1.77 -23.21 -4.82
CA TRP A 350 2.87 -22.28 -4.65
C TRP A 350 4.18 -23.01 -4.37
N THR A 351 4.63 -23.77 -5.37
CA THR A 351 5.90 -24.51 -5.34
C THR A 351 6.64 -24.30 -6.64
N LEU A 352 7.95 -24.09 -6.58
CA LEU A 352 8.85 -23.96 -7.72
C LEU A 352 9.87 -25.12 -7.70
N ASP A 353 10.19 -25.62 -8.90
CA ASP A 353 11.40 -26.39 -9.12
C ASP A 353 12.62 -25.45 -9.30
N GLU A 354 13.82 -25.99 -9.29
CA GLU A 354 15.07 -25.22 -9.39
C GLU A 354 15.11 -24.38 -10.67
N ALA A 355 14.71 -24.95 -11.81
CA ALA A 355 14.71 -24.25 -13.08
C ALA A 355 13.68 -23.11 -13.14
N ALA A 356 12.52 -23.25 -12.48
CA ALA A 356 11.54 -22.19 -12.33
C ALA A 356 12.03 -21.09 -11.41
N ALA A 357 12.74 -21.44 -10.33
CA ALA A 357 13.36 -20.47 -9.43
C ALA A 357 14.45 -19.65 -10.14
N ASP A 358 15.28 -20.25 -10.99
CA ASP A 358 16.27 -19.52 -11.81
C ASP A 358 15.58 -18.55 -12.79
N ARG A 359 14.50 -19.00 -13.42
CA ARG A 359 13.71 -18.13 -14.30
C ARG A 359 13.07 -16.96 -13.55
N LEU A 360 12.66 -17.18 -12.29
CA LEU A 360 12.10 -16.14 -11.44
C LEU A 360 13.11 -15.02 -11.18
N VAL A 361 14.31 -15.40 -10.72
CA VAL A 361 15.41 -14.45 -10.47
C VAL A 361 15.75 -13.67 -11.74
N TRP A 362 15.88 -14.35 -12.88
CA TRP A 362 16.15 -13.69 -14.15
C TRP A 362 15.04 -12.72 -14.59
N LYS A 363 13.76 -13.10 -14.43
CA LYS A 363 12.63 -12.21 -14.74
C LYS A 363 12.61 -10.97 -13.84
N ARG A 364 12.86 -11.13 -12.54
CA ARG A 364 12.98 -10.02 -11.59
C ARG A 364 14.09 -9.09 -12.01
N TYR A 365 15.27 -9.60 -12.30
CA TYR A 365 16.39 -8.83 -12.83
C TYR A 365 16.01 -8.02 -14.08
N CYS A 366 15.41 -8.66 -15.07
CA CYS A 366 14.97 -8.01 -16.31
C CYS A 366 13.91 -6.92 -16.05
N LYS A 367 12.95 -7.17 -15.13
CA LYS A 367 11.92 -6.21 -14.76
C LYS A 367 12.56 -4.91 -14.25
N TYR A 368 13.43 -5.00 -13.27
CA TYR A 368 14.03 -3.80 -12.66
C TYR A 368 15.00 -3.07 -13.59
N ARG A 369 15.67 -3.79 -14.48
CA ARG A 369 16.52 -3.17 -15.53
C ARG A 369 15.72 -2.36 -16.54
N ARG A 370 14.45 -2.69 -16.75
CA ARG A 370 13.55 -2.01 -17.72
C ARG A 370 12.55 -1.07 -17.08
N MET A 371 12.46 -1.03 -15.78
CA MET A 371 11.42 -0.28 -15.05
C MET A 371 11.35 1.19 -15.47
N ALA A 372 12.49 1.85 -15.68
CA ALA A 372 12.55 3.25 -16.09
C ALA A 372 12.24 3.52 -17.57
N GLU A 373 12.16 2.50 -18.43
CA GLU A 373 11.95 2.71 -19.88
C GLU A 373 10.62 3.40 -20.19
N THR A 374 9.57 3.07 -19.43
CA THR A 374 8.23 3.66 -19.59
C THR A 374 8.25 5.14 -19.20
N ALA A 375 8.84 5.47 -18.05
CA ALA A 375 8.97 6.85 -17.59
C ALA A 375 9.76 7.72 -18.58
N PHE A 376 10.81 7.18 -19.20
CA PHE A 376 11.59 7.89 -20.23
C PHE A 376 10.79 8.12 -21.51
N ARG A 377 9.89 7.24 -21.88
CA ARG A 377 9.05 7.43 -23.07
C ARG A 377 8.05 8.56 -22.88
N ASP A 378 7.44 8.64 -21.71
CA ASP A 378 6.45 9.68 -21.37
C ASP A 378 7.07 11.07 -21.20
N SER A 379 8.34 11.17 -20.81
CA SER A 379 9.02 12.44 -20.63
C SER A 379 9.55 13.07 -21.92
N ARG A 380 9.46 12.39 -23.06
CA ARG A 380 9.87 12.94 -24.34
C ARG A 380 8.83 13.91 -24.88
N PRO A 381 9.22 15.12 -25.34
CA PRO A 381 8.30 16.00 -26.03
C PRO A 381 7.67 15.28 -27.23
N SER A 382 6.36 15.38 -27.36
CA SER A 382 5.63 14.84 -28.51
C SER A 382 6.16 15.51 -29.80
N GLY A 383 7.08 14.89 -30.51
CA GLY A 383 7.69 15.44 -31.72
C GLY A 383 9.13 14.99 -32.02
N ALA A 384 9.84 14.46 -31.03
CA ALA A 384 11.18 13.92 -31.30
C ALA A 384 11.10 12.51 -31.91
N ARG A 385 10.83 12.42 -33.20
CA ARG A 385 11.17 11.22 -33.99
C ARG A 385 12.67 11.03 -33.90
N ILE A 386 13.11 9.94 -33.27
CA ILE A 386 14.51 9.52 -33.33
C ILE A 386 14.75 9.15 -34.78
N ALA A 387 15.59 9.99 -35.46
CA ALA A 387 16.20 9.56 -36.68
C ALA A 387 16.93 8.25 -36.39
N SER A 388 16.51 7.19 -37.05
CA SER A 388 17.15 5.89 -36.99
C SER A 388 18.63 6.08 -37.30
N ARG A 389 19.50 5.64 -36.41
CA ARG A 389 20.87 5.35 -36.77
C ARG A 389 20.86 4.20 -37.78
N ALA A 390 20.72 4.53 -39.05
CA ALA A 390 21.33 3.83 -40.15
C ALA A 390 22.57 4.62 -40.45
N GLN A 391 23.73 4.15 -40.00
CA GLN A 391 25.04 4.29 -40.66
C GLN A 391 26.15 3.84 -39.72
N SER A 392 26.76 2.81 -40.15
CA SER A 392 28.03 2.12 -39.91
C SER A 392 28.00 0.93 -39.00
#